data_c30f390391b66a5c9e1b906ac4e17352
#
_entry.id   c30f390391b66a5c9e1b906ac4e17352
#
_cell.length_a   1.000
_cell.length_b   1.000
_cell.length_c   1.000
_cell.angle_alpha   90.00
_cell.angle_beta   90.00
_cell.angle_gamma   90.00
#
_symmetry.space_group_name_H-M   'P 1'
#
loop_
_entity.id
_entity.type
_entity.pdbx_description
1 polymer ?
#
loop_
_entity_poly.entity_id
_entity_poly.type
_entity_poly.pdbx_seq_one_letter_code
_entity_poly.pdbx_strand_id
1 'polypeptide(L)'
;MDYGILGSSDLDQCSKLAAKLQTNLLLPLIYPLIRDGQFKSRFLQKRLEKCSAEKGDYVRAFMAMFGAARPYVTMQSCKNQFYSDLITPLPEGIDVPGTEIHIFYALKMGAKYRARYQQHFAHPVIHEQDLQHEELLACYPYKWAQLVKSIAEQRV
;
A
#
# COMPACT_ATOMS: atom_id res chain seq x y z
N MET A 1 -2.33 -21.04 17.17
CA MET A 1 -1.35 -20.04 16.73
C MET A 1 -1.99 -19.23 15.64
N ASP A 2 -1.99 -17.93 15.80
CA ASP A 2 -2.66 -17.03 14.87
C ASP A 2 -1.68 -16.51 13.80
N TYR A 3 -2.20 -15.92 12.72
CA TYR A 3 -1.39 -15.35 11.66
C TYR A 3 -1.73 -13.89 11.49
N GLY A 4 -0.70 -13.04 11.45
CA GLY A 4 -0.79 -11.69 10.96
C GLY A 4 -0.29 -11.65 9.51
N ILE A 5 -1.13 -11.28 8.55
CA ILE A 5 -0.74 -11.20 7.15
C ILE A 5 -0.77 -9.73 6.72
N LEU A 6 0.38 -9.24 6.28
CA LEU A 6 0.55 -7.87 5.80
C LEU A 6 0.82 -7.86 4.30
N GLY A 7 0.15 -6.98 3.60
CA GLY A 7 0.51 -6.64 2.22
C GLY A 7 1.81 -5.84 2.16
N SER A 8 2.16 -5.39 0.97
CA SER A 8 3.35 -4.57 0.73
C SER A 8 3.15 -3.11 1.15
N SER A 9 2.86 -2.89 2.44
CA SER A 9 2.67 -1.54 2.99
C SER A 9 3.96 -0.74 2.96
N ASP A 10 3.85 0.56 2.66
CA ASP A 10 4.92 1.50 2.90
C ASP A 10 4.88 1.95 4.37
N LEU A 11 5.99 1.86 5.04
CA LEU A 11 6.15 2.30 6.42
C LEU A 11 6.82 3.69 6.44
N ASP A 12 6.43 4.56 5.50
CA ASP A 12 7.00 5.89 5.36
C ASP A 12 6.40 6.85 6.39
N GLN A 13 7.21 7.22 7.36
CA GLN A 13 6.86 8.19 8.39
C GLN A 13 7.74 9.43 8.28
N CYS A 14 7.19 10.58 8.62
CA CYS A 14 7.91 11.84 8.59
C CYS A 14 7.49 12.76 9.73
N SER A 15 8.18 13.90 9.87
CA SER A 15 7.81 14.90 10.88
C SER A 15 6.40 15.45 10.65
N LYS A 16 5.71 15.84 11.72
CA LYS A 16 4.36 16.45 11.65
C LYS A 16 4.27 17.63 10.69
N LEU A 17 5.34 18.43 10.59
CA LEU A 17 5.39 19.56 9.67
C LEU A 17 5.45 19.07 8.21
N ALA A 18 6.31 18.10 7.91
CA ALA A 18 6.42 17.51 6.58
C ALA A 18 5.13 16.81 6.17
N ALA A 19 4.52 16.04 7.08
CA ALA A 19 3.22 15.38 6.85
C ALA A 19 2.12 16.40 6.53
N LYS A 20 2.01 17.48 7.30
CA LYS A 20 1.05 18.57 7.07
C LYS A 20 1.26 19.23 5.70
N LEU A 21 2.52 19.50 5.34
CA LEU A 21 2.86 20.09 4.05
C LEU A 21 2.48 19.16 2.89
N GLN A 22 2.89 17.90 2.96
CA GLN A 22 2.56 16.90 1.95
C GLN A 22 1.04 16.71 1.80
N THR A 23 0.31 16.55 2.91
CA THR A 23 -1.14 16.40 2.91
C THR A 23 -1.84 17.59 2.26
N ASN A 24 -1.41 18.82 2.54
CA ASN A 24 -2.07 20.01 2.02
C ASN A 24 -1.69 20.37 0.59
N LEU A 25 -0.50 20.00 0.12
CA LEU A 25 -0.03 20.30 -1.25
C LEU A 25 -0.28 19.16 -2.23
N LEU A 26 0.03 17.92 -1.85
CA LEU A 26 -0.05 16.78 -2.79
C LEU A 26 -1.46 16.23 -2.89
N LEU A 27 -2.17 16.10 -1.77
CA LEU A 27 -3.47 15.48 -1.79
C LEU A 27 -4.50 16.22 -2.65
N PRO A 28 -4.59 17.56 -2.67
CA PRO A 28 -5.50 18.25 -3.59
C PRO A 28 -5.24 17.98 -5.08
N LEU A 29 -4.00 17.63 -5.44
CA LEU A 29 -3.64 17.26 -6.81
C LEU A 29 -4.07 15.81 -7.14
N ILE A 30 -3.98 14.91 -6.15
CA ILE A 30 -4.25 13.48 -6.31
C ILE A 30 -5.73 13.17 -6.08
N TYR A 31 -6.40 13.91 -5.22
CA TYR A 31 -7.80 13.65 -4.83
C TYR A 31 -8.78 13.53 -6.01
N PRO A 32 -8.71 14.38 -7.07
CA PRO A 32 -9.56 14.19 -8.24
C PRO A 32 -9.35 12.85 -8.94
N LEU A 33 -8.12 12.33 -8.94
CA LEU A 33 -7.84 11.00 -9.47
C LEU A 33 -8.52 9.90 -8.63
N ILE A 34 -8.45 9.99 -7.31
CA ILE A 34 -9.10 9.04 -6.39
C ILE A 34 -10.61 9.09 -6.55
N ARG A 35 -11.20 10.29 -6.50
CA ARG A 35 -12.65 10.49 -6.50
C ARG A 35 -13.29 10.33 -7.89
N ASP A 36 -12.70 10.94 -8.92
CA ASP A 36 -13.30 11.08 -10.25
C ASP A 36 -12.62 10.15 -11.28
N GLY A 37 -11.52 9.48 -10.91
CA GLY A 37 -10.74 8.61 -11.77
C GLY A 37 -9.86 9.35 -12.77
N GLN A 38 -9.74 10.66 -12.65
CA GLN A 38 -8.95 11.49 -13.57
C GLN A 38 -8.36 12.73 -12.88
N PHE A 39 -7.20 13.18 -13.36
CA PHE A 39 -6.65 14.45 -12.90
C PHE A 39 -7.40 15.64 -13.55
N LYS A 40 -7.53 16.74 -12.82
CA LYS A 40 -8.03 18.01 -13.39
C LYS A 40 -7.03 18.62 -14.37
N SER A 41 -5.73 18.41 -14.16
CA SER A 41 -4.67 18.89 -15.03
C SER A 41 -4.49 17.99 -16.25
N ARG A 42 -4.62 18.53 -17.46
CA ARG A 42 -4.36 17.80 -18.73
C ARG A 42 -2.93 17.25 -18.80
N PHE A 43 -1.96 17.95 -18.23
CA PHE A 43 -0.58 17.47 -18.18
C PHE A 43 -0.45 16.20 -17.32
N LEU A 44 -1.05 16.21 -16.12
CA LEU A 44 -1.04 15.03 -15.25
C LEU A 44 -1.83 13.86 -15.84
N GLN A 45 -2.95 14.17 -16.51
CA GLN A 45 -3.74 13.13 -17.19
C GLN A 45 -2.92 12.43 -18.28
N LYS A 46 -2.25 13.20 -19.16
CA LYS A 46 -1.36 12.62 -20.18
C LYS A 46 -0.22 11.79 -19.60
N ARG A 47 0.34 12.20 -18.44
CA ARG A 47 1.37 11.41 -17.75
C ARG A 47 0.80 10.10 -17.20
N LEU A 48 -0.42 10.12 -16.66
CA LEU A 48 -1.10 8.89 -16.21
C LEU A 48 -1.36 7.94 -17.37
N GLU A 49 -1.87 8.44 -18.49
CA GLU A 49 -2.11 7.65 -19.70
C GLU A 49 -0.83 6.98 -20.18
N LYS A 50 0.26 7.73 -20.25
CA LYS A 50 1.58 7.19 -20.60
C LYS A 50 2.06 6.15 -19.60
N CYS A 51 1.91 6.42 -18.30
CA CYS A 51 2.28 5.48 -17.24
C CYS A 51 1.48 4.18 -17.34
N SER A 52 0.17 4.27 -17.63
CA SER A 52 -0.70 3.11 -17.82
C SER A 52 -0.27 2.26 -19.02
N ALA A 53 0.14 2.89 -20.12
CA ALA A 53 0.67 2.18 -21.28
C ALA A 53 1.99 1.46 -20.98
N GLU A 54 2.87 2.09 -20.20
CA GLU A 54 4.17 1.51 -19.81
C GLU A 54 4.05 0.39 -18.76
N LYS A 55 3.14 0.53 -17.80
CA LYS A 55 2.94 -0.40 -16.67
C LYS A 55 1.76 -1.35 -16.85
N GLY A 56 1.08 -1.28 -17.98
CA GLY A 56 0.01 -2.17 -18.35
C GLY A 56 -1.13 -2.21 -17.34
N ASP A 57 -1.50 -3.41 -16.93
CA ASP A 57 -2.69 -3.64 -16.12
C ASP A 57 -2.59 -3.14 -14.68
N TYR A 58 -1.38 -2.97 -14.16
CA TYR A 58 -1.19 -2.54 -12.77
C TYR A 58 -1.90 -1.22 -12.45
N VAL A 59 -1.65 -0.17 -13.22
CA VAL A 59 -2.26 1.15 -12.95
C VAL A 59 -3.79 1.09 -13.12
N ARG A 60 -4.28 0.36 -14.12
CA ARG A 60 -5.73 0.19 -14.32
C ARG A 60 -6.38 -0.58 -13.17
N ALA A 61 -5.79 -1.70 -12.75
CA ALA A 61 -6.29 -2.50 -11.63
C ALA A 61 -6.26 -1.71 -10.32
N PHE A 62 -5.15 -1.04 -10.04
CA PHE A 62 -5.01 -0.18 -8.86
C PHE A 62 -6.07 0.92 -8.83
N MET A 63 -6.31 1.61 -9.95
CA MET A 63 -7.36 2.62 -10.05
C MET A 63 -8.78 2.03 -9.94
N ALA A 64 -9.00 0.81 -10.41
CA ALA A 64 -10.29 0.13 -10.30
C ALA A 64 -10.64 -0.22 -8.84
N MET A 65 -9.65 -0.49 -7.97
CA MET A 65 -9.88 -0.73 -6.54
C MET A 65 -10.62 0.43 -5.86
N PHE A 66 -10.38 1.66 -6.30
CA PHE A 66 -11.09 2.82 -5.77
C PHE A 66 -12.51 2.97 -6.31
N GLY A 67 -12.88 2.24 -7.38
CA GLY A 67 -14.16 2.44 -8.10
C GLY A 67 -15.37 2.37 -7.19
N ALA A 68 -15.50 1.30 -6.41
CA ALA A 68 -16.61 1.10 -5.48
C ALA A 68 -16.60 2.06 -4.28
N ALA A 69 -15.41 2.49 -3.84
CA ALA A 69 -15.26 3.40 -2.70
C ALA A 69 -15.47 4.89 -3.06
N ARG A 70 -15.33 5.27 -4.33
CA ARG A 70 -15.36 6.65 -4.81
C ARG A 70 -16.54 7.50 -4.28
N PRO A 71 -17.79 7.00 -4.27
CA PRO A 71 -18.92 7.78 -3.76
C PRO A 71 -18.81 8.17 -2.28
N TYR A 72 -18.04 7.41 -1.51
CA TYR A 72 -17.90 7.58 -0.06
C TYR A 72 -16.60 8.30 0.34
N VAL A 73 -15.67 8.49 -0.60
CA VAL A 73 -14.39 9.13 -0.33
C VAL A 73 -14.53 10.63 -0.37
N THR A 74 -14.28 11.29 0.75
CA THR A 74 -14.26 12.75 0.86
C THR A 74 -12.82 13.29 0.92
N MET A 75 -12.63 14.56 0.57
CA MET A 75 -11.33 15.23 0.74
C MET A 75 -10.87 15.16 2.21
N GLN A 76 -11.82 15.29 3.15
CA GLN A 76 -11.47 15.26 4.58
C GLN A 76 -11.05 13.86 5.02
N SER A 77 -11.74 12.81 4.57
CA SER A 77 -11.33 11.43 4.89
C SER A 77 -9.94 11.10 4.33
N CYS A 78 -9.67 11.50 3.09
CA CYS A 78 -8.34 11.35 2.49
C CYS A 78 -7.26 12.13 3.26
N LYS A 79 -7.55 13.37 3.67
CA LYS A 79 -6.61 14.16 4.47
C LYS A 79 -6.29 13.49 5.81
N ASN A 80 -7.32 13.02 6.50
CA ASN A 80 -7.14 12.35 7.79
C ASN A 80 -6.32 11.08 7.63
N GLN A 81 -6.66 10.23 6.66
CA GLN A 81 -5.93 8.99 6.39
C GLN A 81 -4.47 9.28 6.03
N PHE A 82 -4.24 10.10 5.02
CA PHE A 82 -2.90 10.41 4.52
C PHE A 82 -2.01 11.05 5.60
N TYR A 83 -2.58 11.99 6.37
CA TYR A 83 -1.85 12.60 7.48
C TYR A 83 -1.54 11.59 8.60
N SER A 84 -2.53 10.76 8.99
CA SER A 84 -2.35 9.74 10.01
C SER A 84 -1.26 8.74 9.63
N ASP A 85 -1.27 8.24 8.39
CA ASP A 85 -0.27 7.30 7.89
C ASP A 85 1.16 7.85 7.98
N LEU A 86 1.31 9.15 7.69
CA LEU A 86 2.62 9.80 7.73
C LEU A 86 3.15 10.10 9.14
N ILE A 87 2.28 10.22 10.15
CA ILE A 87 2.71 10.64 11.50
C ILE A 87 2.60 9.56 12.56
N THR A 88 1.84 8.49 12.31
CA THR A 88 1.65 7.45 13.32
C THR A 88 2.91 6.60 13.44
N PRO A 89 3.58 6.62 14.58
CA PRO A 89 4.78 5.82 14.76
C PRO A 89 4.41 4.34 14.83
N LEU A 90 5.19 3.53 14.14
CA LEU A 90 5.14 2.08 14.29
C LEU A 90 6.25 1.68 15.28
N PRO A 91 5.94 0.98 16.38
CA PRO A 91 6.94 0.47 17.30
C PRO A 91 7.99 -0.41 16.61
N GLU A 92 9.18 -0.47 17.17
CA GLU A 92 10.21 -1.43 16.74
C GLU A 92 10.03 -2.76 17.46
N GLY A 93 10.44 -3.85 16.81
CA GLY A 93 10.47 -5.17 17.42
C GLY A 93 9.10 -5.69 17.86
N ILE A 94 8.04 -5.37 17.10
CA ILE A 94 6.70 -5.87 17.40
C ILE A 94 6.75 -7.40 17.42
N ASP A 95 6.42 -7.95 18.58
CA ASP A 95 6.22 -9.37 18.81
C ASP A 95 4.81 -9.60 19.39
N VAL A 96 4.02 -10.40 18.71
CA VAL A 96 2.67 -10.73 19.14
C VAL A 96 2.65 -12.17 19.60
N PRO A 97 2.60 -12.44 20.91
CA PRO A 97 2.66 -13.80 21.44
C PRO A 97 1.65 -14.74 20.77
N GLY A 98 2.12 -15.89 20.31
CA GLY A 98 1.27 -16.87 19.63
C GLY A 98 0.89 -16.55 18.19
N THR A 99 1.38 -15.44 17.61
CA THR A 99 1.07 -15.01 16.25
C THR A 99 2.33 -14.98 15.39
N GLU A 100 2.29 -15.62 14.24
CA GLU A 100 3.35 -15.54 13.24
C GLU A 100 3.02 -14.44 12.21
N ILE A 101 3.96 -13.53 11.98
CA ILE A 101 3.76 -12.39 11.08
C ILE A 101 4.33 -12.72 9.70
N HIS A 102 3.46 -12.78 8.69
CA HIS A 102 3.82 -12.98 7.29
C HIS A 102 3.67 -11.68 6.51
N ILE A 103 4.69 -11.32 5.72
CA ILE A 103 4.73 -10.08 4.94
C ILE A 103 4.92 -10.41 3.47
N PHE A 104 3.97 -10.06 2.61
CA PHE A 104 4.12 -10.13 1.16
C PHE A 104 4.84 -8.90 0.66
N TYR A 105 6.17 -9.01 0.53
CA TYR A 105 7.03 -7.90 0.17
C TYR A 105 7.18 -7.76 -1.36
N ALA A 106 6.83 -6.59 -1.87
CA ALA A 106 6.99 -6.23 -3.28
C ALA A 106 8.43 -5.71 -3.53
N LEU A 107 9.24 -6.49 -4.25
CA LEU A 107 10.66 -6.17 -4.48
C LEU A 107 10.87 -4.82 -5.17
N LYS A 108 9.95 -4.40 -6.04
CA LYS A 108 10.02 -3.12 -6.76
C LYS A 108 9.82 -1.88 -5.88
N MET A 109 9.42 -2.05 -4.62
CA MET A 109 9.44 -0.97 -3.62
C MET A 109 10.87 -0.59 -3.22
N GLY A 110 11.82 -1.52 -3.28
CA GLY A 110 13.22 -1.31 -2.96
C GLY A 110 13.64 -1.77 -1.57
N ALA A 111 14.92 -2.10 -1.41
CA ALA A 111 15.49 -2.74 -0.23
C ALA A 111 15.24 -2.01 1.10
N LYS A 112 15.05 -0.68 1.09
CA LYS A 112 14.74 0.11 2.29
C LYS A 112 13.47 -0.37 3.01
N TYR A 113 12.46 -0.84 2.27
CA TYR A 113 11.21 -1.32 2.88
C TYR A 113 11.38 -2.69 3.53
N ARG A 114 12.17 -3.57 2.91
CA ARG A 114 12.53 -4.84 3.53
C ARG A 114 13.24 -4.64 4.88
N ALA A 115 14.20 -3.72 4.93
CA ALA A 115 14.89 -3.38 6.17
C ALA A 115 13.93 -2.83 7.25
N ARG A 116 12.95 -2.00 6.86
CA ARG A 116 11.93 -1.49 7.78
C ARG A 116 11.04 -2.60 8.34
N TYR A 117 10.61 -3.55 7.53
CA TYR A 117 9.84 -4.69 8.04
C TYR A 117 10.64 -5.47 9.08
N GLN A 118 11.94 -5.70 8.85
CA GLN A 118 12.82 -6.37 9.79
C GLN A 118 13.08 -5.55 11.06
N GLN A 119 13.03 -4.22 10.99
CA GLN A 119 13.16 -3.34 12.15
C GLN A 119 11.89 -3.32 13.00
N HIS A 120 10.73 -3.27 12.35
CA HIS A 120 9.45 -3.11 13.06
C HIS A 120 8.87 -4.42 13.59
N PHE A 121 9.16 -5.57 12.97
CA PHE A 121 8.67 -6.88 13.41
C PHE A 121 9.81 -7.76 13.87
N ALA A 122 9.68 -8.40 15.03
CA ALA A 122 10.75 -9.18 15.66
C ALA A 122 11.20 -10.37 14.79
N HIS A 123 10.25 -11.12 14.25
CA HIS A 123 10.52 -12.35 13.48
C HIS A 123 9.61 -12.47 12.24
N PRO A 124 9.63 -11.51 11.29
CA PRO A 124 8.73 -11.56 10.16
C PRO A 124 9.14 -12.62 9.14
N VAL A 125 8.20 -13.42 8.68
CA VAL A 125 8.35 -14.29 7.52
C VAL A 125 8.08 -13.46 6.25
N ILE A 126 9.13 -13.14 5.48
CA ILE A 126 9.02 -12.28 4.32
C ILE A 126 8.90 -13.12 3.05
N HIS A 127 7.77 -12.98 2.35
CA HIS A 127 7.47 -13.58 1.05
C HIS A 127 7.74 -12.58 -0.05
N GLU A 128 8.87 -12.71 -0.74
CA GLU A 128 9.28 -11.78 -1.80
C GLU A 128 8.49 -12.01 -3.10
N GLN A 129 7.99 -10.93 -3.69
CA GLN A 129 7.29 -10.94 -4.97
C GLN A 129 7.92 -9.88 -5.89
N ASP A 130 8.28 -10.25 -7.13
CA ASP A 130 8.79 -9.30 -8.13
C ASP A 130 7.64 -8.45 -8.72
N LEU A 131 7.02 -7.65 -7.86
CA LEU A 131 5.84 -6.84 -8.14
C LEU A 131 6.02 -5.42 -7.60
N GLN A 132 5.12 -4.52 -8.02
CA GLN A 132 4.97 -3.18 -7.46
C GLN A 132 4.19 -3.22 -6.14
N HIS A 133 4.16 -2.08 -5.44
CA HIS A 133 3.33 -1.87 -4.25
C HIS A 133 1.86 -2.24 -4.51
N GLU A 134 1.28 -3.10 -3.66
CA GLU A 134 -0.10 -3.61 -3.76
C GLU A 134 -0.48 -4.31 -5.07
N GLU A 135 0.46 -4.54 -5.98
CA GLU A 135 0.18 -5.18 -7.28
C GLU A 135 -0.31 -6.62 -7.11
N LEU A 136 0.19 -7.34 -6.11
CA LEU A 136 -0.23 -8.72 -5.84
C LEU A 136 -1.74 -8.80 -5.56
N LEU A 137 -2.26 -7.90 -4.72
CA LEU A 137 -3.69 -7.86 -4.41
C LEU A 137 -4.51 -7.28 -5.56
N ALA A 138 -4.03 -6.21 -6.20
CA ALA A 138 -4.76 -5.50 -7.23
C ALA A 138 -4.88 -6.29 -8.54
N CYS A 139 -3.79 -6.94 -8.99
CA CYS A 139 -3.73 -7.61 -10.28
C CYS A 139 -3.88 -9.13 -10.18
N TYR A 140 -3.51 -9.72 -9.03
CA TYR A 140 -3.44 -11.17 -8.86
C TYR A 140 -4.18 -11.66 -7.61
N PRO A 141 -5.47 -11.28 -7.40
CA PRO A 141 -6.19 -11.59 -6.15
C PRO A 141 -6.30 -13.08 -5.87
N TYR A 142 -6.41 -13.92 -6.89
CA TYR A 142 -6.41 -15.37 -6.71
C TYR A 142 -5.05 -15.91 -6.23
N LYS A 143 -3.94 -15.38 -6.75
CA LYS A 143 -2.60 -15.73 -6.28
C LYS A 143 -2.40 -15.29 -4.83
N TRP A 144 -2.87 -14.07 -4.49
CA TRP A 144 -2.86 -13.58 -3.11
C TRP A 144 -3.63 -14.52 -2.19
N ALA A 145 -4.85 -14.92 -2.57
CA ALA A 145 -5.68 -15.85 -1.80
C ALA A 145 -5.03 -17.24 -1.64
N GLN A 146 -4.37 -17.75 -2.69
CA GLN A 146 -3.64 -19.03 -2.63
C GLN A 146 -2.45 -18.95 -1.66
N LEU A 147 -1.68 -17.85 -1.66
CA LEU A 147 -0.59 -17.66 -0.73
C LEU A 147 -1.08 -17.59 0.72
N VAL A 148 -2.16 -16.86 0.98
CA VAL A 148 -2.81 -16.81 2.31
C VAL A 148 -3.26 -18.21 2.74
N LYS A 149 -3.91 -18.94 1.85
CA LYS A 149 -4.37 -20.31 2.11
C LYS A 149 -3.19 -21.24 2.41
N SER A 150 -2.10 -21.16 1.64
CA SER A 150 -0.93 -22.01 1.88
C SER A 150 -0.28 -21.77 3.24
N ILE A 151 -0.26 -20.52 3.73
CA ILE A 151 0.21 -20.18 5.08
C ILE A 151 -0.70 -20.86 6.12
N ALA A 152 -2.01 -20.77 5.96
CA ALA A 152 -2.96 -21.35 6.88
C ALA A 152 -2.91 -22.90 6.90
N GLU A 153 -2.61 -23.55 5.77
CA GLU A 153 -2.57 -25.02 5.63
C GLU A 153 -1.24 -25.67 6.03
N GLN A 154 -0.14 -24.94 6.16
CA GLN A 154 1.16 -25.51 6.55
C GLN A 154 1.19 -26.11 7.98
N ARG A 155 0.07 -26.20 8.68
CA ARG A 155 -0.05 -26.61 10.08
C ARG A 155 -1.11 -27.68 10.38
N VAL A 156 -1.51 -28.41 9.39
CA VAL A 156 -2.34 -29.63 9.64
C VAL A 156 -1.44 -30.84 9.85
#